data_1e9f8327de16c6d14d0f7b36fe9395f4
#
_entry.id   1e9f8327de16c6d14d0f7b36fe9395f4
#
_cell.length_a   1.000
_cell.length_b   1.000
_cell.length_c   1.000
_cell.angle_alpha   90.00
_cell.angle_beta   90.00
_cell.angle_gamma   90.00
#
_symmetry.space_group_name_H-M   'P 1'
#
loop_
_entity.id
_entity.type
_entity.pdbx_description
1 polymer ?
#
loop_
_entity_poly.entity_id
_entity_poly.type
_entity_poly.pdbx_seq_one_letter_code
_entity_poly.pdbx_strand_id
1 'polypeptide(L)'
;MNLRLLLFSLILIVTPVVKGQDTGVLRGSVRDSVGDPVEFASVALQGTQAGTTTNPDGSYEIEVPAGRSYTVNISCVGYRTKQFAVRLDPGESRIQDISLSIDVRTITEVSVSARQERGSTFHRIDVEELNYMPTTTGRVETIIKSQAGVSSNNELSSQYSVRGGNFDENLVYVNDIEIYRPFLVRSGQQEGLSFINSDLVSSIKFSAGGYDARYGDKMSSALDITYKRPRSFAGSSSISLLGASAHVEGASKNQRFTYLTGFRYKTTSYLLNTLETSGDYKPQFSDLQALFTYQLSRKLEVSFLGNYSSNKYQFIPQTRNTEFGTKDLPLNLKIYYEGQELDKYDTFLGALSFNWKPVRGLSLKLIGSAFRTSEEETYDILGQYWINELDNTIDSDTYGDSILNIGVGTLLTHARNYLDAYVISASHLGEYRSDNNHMQWGLSYQYQDFYDLLSEWELIDSAGYVIPYNGEELELTTSTKADNKISYDQFSAYIQNTKELNGRKADWFINGGIRGTLWNFNQSFMVSPRATISTKPNWKRDMMFHISAGYYY
;
A
#
# COMPACT_ATOMS: atom_id res chain seq x y z
N MET A 1 -16.45 43.53 49.79
CA MET A 1 -17.12 44.05 48.58
C MET A 1 -16.08 44.08 47.46
N ASN A 2 -16.00 43.00 46.83
CA ASN A 2 -15.59 42.56 45.52
C ASN A 2 -14.45 43.27 44.76
N LEU A 3 -13.25 42.76 45.00
CA LEU A 3 -12.04 42.98 44.19
C LEU A 3 -12.08 42.24 42.82
N ARG A 4 -13.18 41.55 42.49
CA ARG A 4 -13.34 40.78 41.23
C ARG A 4 -13.96 41.57 40.07
N LEU A 5 -14.45 42.77 40.28
CA LEU A 5 -15.07 43.59 39.25
C LEU A 5 -14.12 44.62 38.61
N LEU A 6 -12.93 44.83 39.17
CA LEU A 6 -11.91 45.75 38.62
C LEU A 6 -10.92 45.10 37.65
N LEU A 7 -10.88 43.76 37.59
CA LEU A 7 -10.04 43.02 36.65
C LEU A 7 -10.72 42.73 35.29
N PHE A 8 -12.04 42.96 35.19
CA PHE A 8 -12.79 42.74 33.95
C PHE A 8 -12.91 43.99 33.06
N SER A 9 -12.58 45.17 33.56
CA SER A 9 -12.63 46.42 32.78
C SER A 9 -11.29 46.86 32.20
N LEU A 10 -10.18 46.09 32.42
CA LEU A 10 -8.86 46.44 31.89
C LEU A 10 -8.43 45.55 30.67
N ILE A 11 -9.29 44.65 30.20
CA ILE A 11 -9.01 43.79 29.06
C ILE A 11 -9.61 44.30 27.74
N LEU A 12 -10.23 45.46 27.75
CA LEU A 12 -11.05 45.90 26.59
C LEU A 12 -10.45 47.04 25.77
N ILE A 13 -9.14 47.33 25.85
CA ILE A 13 -8.51 48.35 24.98
C ILE A 13 -7.10 47.88 24.59
N VAL A 14 -6.99 46.78 23.84
CA VAL A 14 -5.92 46.59 22.86
C VAL A 14 -6.56 45.95 21.64
N THR A 15 -7.22 46.75 20.84
CA THR A 15 -7.48 46.40 19.45
C THR A 15 -6.13 46.43 18.72
N PRO A 16 -5.60 45.31 18.22
CA PRO A 16 -4.50 45.38 17.26
C PRO A 16 -5.03 46.14 16.06
N VAL A 17 -4.47 47.27 15.74
CA VAL A 17 -4.61 47.89 14.43
C VAL A 17 -4.00 46.90 13.44
N VAL A 18 -4.84 46.05 12.88
CA VAL A 18 -4.47 45.25 11.70
C VAL A 18 -4.27 46.29 10.60
N LYS A 19 -3.01 46.70 10.36
CA LYS A 19 -2.63 47.37 9.12
C LYS A 19 -3.01 46.39 8.02
N GLY A 20 -4.04 46.71 7.23
CA GLY A 20 -4.31 46.04 5.97
C GLY A 20 -3.00 46.05 5.18
N GLN A 21 -2.56 44.89 4.70
CA GLN A 21 -1.43 44.87 3.79
C GLN A 21 -1.86 45.62 2.54
N ASP A 22 -1.12 46.69 2.20
CA ASP A 22 -1.30 47.37 0.93
C ASP A 22 -1.07 46.35 -0.18
N THR A 23 -2.07 46.11 -1.01
CA THR A 23 -2.04 45.19 -2.13
C THR A 23 -2.05 45.93 -3.45
N GLY A 24 -1.42 45.37 -4.48
CA GLY A 24 -1.63 45.69 -5.86
C GLY A 24 -2.40 44.57 -6.56
N VAL A 25 -2.90 44.82 -7.74
CA VAL A 25 -3.67 43.84 -8.52
C VAL A 25 -2.92 43.50 -9.81
N LEU A 26 -2.69 42.18 -10.00
CA LEU A 26 -2.14 41.65 -11.24
C LEU A 26 -3.29 41.02 -12.06
N ARG A 27 -3.48 41.49 -13.27
CA ARG A 27 -4.52 41.02 -14.21
C ARG A 27 -3.87 40.57 -15.51
N GLY A 28 -4.57 39.79 -16.32
CA GLY A 28 -4.13 39.41 -17.65
C GLY A 28 -4.91 38.24 -18.21
N SER A 29 -4.41 37.70 -19.31
CA SER A 29 -4.95 36.50 -19.95
C SER A 29 -3.87 35.44 -20.08
N VAL A 30 -4.26 34.19 -19.91
CA VAL A 30 -3.42 33.01 -20.21
C VAL A 30 -3.92 32.39 -21.50
N ARG A 31 -3.04 32.31 -22.50
CA ARG A 31 -3.33 31.73 -23.81
C ARG A 31 -2.31 30.64 -24.14
N ASP A 32 -2.67 29.73 -25.02
CA ASP A 32 -1.73 28.74 -25.51
C ASP A 32 -0.84 29.32 -26.64
N SER A 33 0.03 28.49 -27.24
CA SER A 33 0.93 28.87 -28.31
C SER A 33 0.20 29.15 -29.64
N VAL A 34 -1.08 28.78 -29.78
CA VAL A 34 -1.92 29.01 -30.95
C VAL A 34 -2.79 30.25 -30.75
N GLY A 35 -2.90 30.73 -29.51
CA GLY A 35 -3.68 31.93 -29.16
C GLY A 35 -5.02 31.61 -28.50
N ASP A 36 -5.35 30.34 -28.31
CA ASP A 36 -6.58 29.93 -27.64
C ASP A 36 -6.50 30.19 -26.12
N PRO A 37 -7.61 30.57 -25.47
CA PRO A 37 -7.63 30.80 -24.03
C PRO A 37 -7.40 29.49 -23.26
N VAL A 38 -6.56 29.53 -22.21
CA VAL A 38 -6.34 28.41 -21.29
C VAL A 38 -7.22 28.59 -20.06
N GLU A 39 -8.31 27.85 -20.02
CA GLU A 39 -9.26 27.87 -18.90
C GLU A 39 -8.75 27.06 -17.69
N PHE A 40 -9.13 27.47 -16.50
CA PHE A 40 -8.79 26.81 -15.23
C PHE A 40 -7.28 26.62 -14.96
N ALA A 41 -6.43 27.43 -15.59
CA ALA A 41 -5.02 27.47 -15.22
C ALA A 41 -4.85 28.06 -13.83
N SER A 42 -4.08 27.40 -12.99
CA SER A 42 -3.74 27.88 -11.65
C SER A 42 -2.73 29.02 -11.74
N VAL A 43 -3.01 30.15 -11.14
CA VAL A 43 -2.14 31.31 -10.99
C VAL A 43 -1.88 31.53 -9.49
N ALA A 44 -0.68 31.26 -9.01
CA ALA A 44 -0.35 31.27 -7.59
C ALA A 44 0.92 32.06 -7.29
N LEU A 45 0.97 32.75 -6.14
CA LEU A 45 2.17 33.40 -5.63
C LEU A 45 2.99 32.42 -4.80
N GLN A 46 4.20 32.14 -5.23
CA GLN A 46 5.10 31.21 -4.56
C GLN A 46 5.38 31.65 -3.11
N GLY A 47 5.23 30.71 -2.16
CA GLY A 47 5.48 30.97 -0.74
C GLY A 47 4.34 31.69 -0.01
N THR A 48 3.16 31.81 -0.64
CA THR A 48 1.94 32.40 -0.02
C THR A 48 0.75 31.47 -0.26
N GLN A 49 -0.39 31.79 0.38
CA GLN A 49 -1.67 31.12 0.10
C GLN A 49 -2.50 31.87 -0.97
N ALA A 50 -1.97 32.96 -1.55
CA ALA A 50 -2.66 33.71 -2.57
C ALA A 50 -2.58 33.02 -3.92
N GLY A 51 -3.72 32.73 -4.51
CA GLY A 51 -3.86 32.10 -5.81
C GLY A 51 -5.26 32.30 -6.39
N THR A 52 -5.37 32.17 -7.70
CA THR A 52 -6.62 32.19 -8.46
C THR A 52 -6.55 31.19 -9.61
N THR A 53 -7.66 30.96 -10.30
CA THR A 53 -7.72 30.21 -11.54
C THR A 53 -8.20 31.08 -12.68
N THR A 54 -7.76 30.78 -13.91
CA THR A 54 -8.27 31.50 -15.08
C THR A 54 -9.73 31.16 -15.37
N ASN A 55 -10.46 32.15 -15.82
CA ASN A 55 -11.84 32.03 -16.31
C ASN A 55 -11.90 31.26 -17.66
N PRO A 56 -13.09 30.87 -18.16
CA PRO A 56 -13.23 30.22 -19.46
C PRO A 56 -12.67 31.02 -20.67
N ASP A 57 -12.56 32.35 -20.57
CA ASP A 57 -11.93 33.21 -21.56
C ASP A 57 -10.41 33.36 -21.40
N GLY A 58 -9.83 32.63 -20.44
CA GLY A 58 -8.43 32.68 -20.07
C GLY A 58 -8.03 33.87 -19.19
N SER A 59 -8.94 34.77 -18.81
CA SER A 59 -8.64 35.93 -17.96
C SER A 59 -8.38 35.54 -16.52
N TYR A 60 -7.48 36.28 -15.84
CA TYR A 60 -7.21 36.11 -14.43
C TYR A 60 -7.01 37.43 -13.70
N GLU A 61 -7.28 37.44 -12.42
CA GLU A 61 -7.01 38.53 -11.51
C GLU A 61 -6.53 37.97 -10.15
N ILE A 62 -5.41 38.49 -9.65
CA ILE A 62 -4.85 38.08 -8.37
C ILE A 62 -4.33 39.28 -7.60
N GLU A 63 -4.61 39.35 -6.29
CA GLU A 63 -4.05 40.33 -5.40
C GLU A 63 -2.63 39.93 -5.00
N VAL A 64 -1.70 40.87 -5.11
CA VAL A 64 -0.29 40.70 -4.78
C VAL A 64 0.08 41.67 -3.66
N PRO A 65 0.65 41.23 -2.53
CA PRO A 65 1.09 42.14 -1.48
C PRO A 65 2.15 43.11 -2.05
N ALA A 66 1.99 44.40 -1.81
CA ALA A 66 2.83 45.44 -2.36
C ALA A 66 4.21 45.54 -1.70
N GLY A 67 5.15 46.17 -2.40
CA GLY A 67 6.47 46.53 -1.87
C GLY A 67 7.53 45.44 -1.89
N ARG A 68 7.18 44.18 -2.20
CA ARG A 68 8.11 43.05 -2.32
C ARG A 68 8.01 42.39 -3.71
N SER A 69 9.06 41.68 -4.10
CA SER A 69 9.05 40.86 -5.30
C SER A 69 8.54 39.46 -4.98
N TYR A 70 7.54 38.99 -5.74
CA TYR A 70 6.98 37.64 -5.65
C TYR A 70 7.16 36.91 -6.98
N THR A 71 7.33 35.61 -6.91
CA THR A 71 7.30 34.74 -8.10
C THR A 71 5.88 34.25 -8.32
N VAL A 72 5.31 34.57 -9.47
CA VAL A 72 4.02 34.06 -9.93
C VAL A 72 4.26 32.75 -10.68
N ASN A 73 3.60 31.69 -10.27
CA ASN A 73 3.57 30.39 -10.95
C ASN A 73 2.27 30.25 -11.70
N ILE A 74 2.33 29.95 -12.99
CA ILE A 74 1.15 29.62 -13.80
C ILE A 74 1.31 28.19 -14.30
N SER A 75 0.34 27.34 -13.96
CA SER A 75 0.33 25.92 -14.32
C SER A 75 -1.05 25.48 -14.77
N CYS A 76 -1.09 24.62 -15.78
CA CYS A 76 -2.29 23.96 -16.25
C CYS A 76 -1.90 22.56 -16.74
N VAL A 77 -2.80 21.60 -16.58
CA VAL A 77 -2.58 20.21 -17.05
C VAL A 77 -2.38 20.25 -18.58
N GLY A 78 -1.31 19.64 -19.05
CA GLY A 78 -0.95 19.63 -20.49
C GLY A 78 -0.09 20.80 -20.96
N TYR A 79 0.26 21.74 -20.09
CA TYR A 79 1.10 22.88 -20.41
C TYR A 79 2.35 22.95 -19.54
N ARG A 80 3.43 23.52 -20.08
CA ARG A 80 4.63 23.80 -19.31
C ARG A 80 4.37 24.93 -18.33
N THR A 81 4.65 24.67 -17.06
CA THR A 81 4.58 25.70 -16.02
C THR A 81 5.47 26.90 -16.36
N LYS A 82 4.92 28.10 -16.27
CA LYS A 82 5.66 29.35 -16.47
C LYS A 82 5.76 30.12 -15.18
N GLN A 83 6.92 30.72 -14.95
CA GLN A 83 7.21 31.50 -13.75
C GLN A 83 7.75 32.87 -14.17
N PHE A 84 7.35 33.91 -13.44
CA PHE A 84 7.92 35.25 -13.59
C PHE A 84 7.85 36.00 -12.26
N ALA A 85 8.77 36.96 -12.10
CA ALA A 85 8.78 37.81 -10.92
C ALA A 85 7.90 39.04 -11.12
N VAL A 86 7.12 39.40 -10.11
CA VAL A 86 6.30 40.61 -10.07
C VAL A 86 6.56 41.38 -8.78
N ARG A 87 6.66 42.71 -8.90
CA ARG A 87 6.66 43.64 -7.77
C ARG A 87 5.68 44.74 -8.09
N LEU A 88 4.72 44.97 -7.23
CA LEU A 88 3.69 46.00 -7.37
C LEU A 88 3.81 47.02 -6.24
N ASP A 89 3.52 48.28 -6.54
CA ASP A 89 3.36 49.32 -5.55
C ASP A 89 1.93 49.29 -4.96
N PRO A 90 1.67 49.88 -3.79
CA PRO A 90 0.35 49.93 -3.20
C PRO A 90 -0.69 50.54 -4.15
N GLY A 91 -1.76 49.80 -4.44
CA GLY A 91 -2.83 50.21 -5.36
C GLY A 91 -2.47 50.13 -6.85
N GLU A 92 -1.28 49.64 -7.20
CA GLU A 92 -0.90 49.44 -8.61
C GLU A 92 -1.72 48.31 -9.23
N SER A 93 -2.23 48.54 -10.43
CA SER A 93 -2.84 47.51 -11.29
C SER A 93 -1.96 47.30 -12.51
N ARG A 94 -1.46 46.06 -12.66
CA ARG A 94 -0.59 45.68 -13.79
C ARG A 94 -1.25 44.61 -14.65
N ILE A 95 -1.17 44.76 -15.95
CA ILE A 95 -1.64 43.76 -16.92
C ILE A 95 -0.43 42.94 -17.40
N GLN A 96 -0.54 41.61 -17.30
CA GLN A 96 0.49 40.67 -17.73
C GLN A 96 -0.16 39.49 -18.47
N ASP A 97 -0.11 39.50 -19.79
CA ASP A 97 -0.55 38.37 -20.59
C ASP A 97 0.53 37.30 -20.69
N ILE A 98 0.11 36.04 -20.63
CA ILE A 98 0.99 34.88 -20.55
C ILE A 98 0.63 33.90 -21.67
N SER A 99 1.65 33.45 -22.40
CA SER A 99 1.50 32.32 -23.30
C SER A 99 2.13 31.09 -22.68
N LEU A 100 1.34 30.00 -22.54
CA LEU A 100 1.79 28.69 -22.15
C LEU A 100 2.09 27.83 -23.36
N SER A 101 3.22 27.15 -23.36
CA SER A 101 3.53 26.14 -24.37
C SER A 101 2.99 24.78 -23.96
N ILE A 102 2.37 24.08 -24.91
CA ILE A 102 1.88 22.72 -24.72
C ILE A 102 3.06 21.82 -24.38
N ASP A 103 2.94 21.03 -23.30
CA ASP A 103 3.92 19.98 -22.98
C ASP A 103 3.56 18.70 -23.74
N VAL A 104 4.00 18.63 -24.98
CA VAL A 104 3.73 17.52 -25.90
C VAL A 104 4.14 16.16 -25.30
N ARG A 105 5.11 16.14 -24.40
CA ARG A 105 5.55 14.89 -23.74
C ARG A 105 4.52 14.40 -22.73
N THR A 106 3.93 15.29 -21.94
CA THR A 106 2.92 14.93 -20.93
C THR A 106 1.62 14.50 -21.60
N ILE A 107 1.17 15.18 -22.65
CA ILE A 107 -0.08 14.82 -23.36
C ILE A 107 0.05 13.48 -24.07
N THR A 108 1.19 13.21 -24.72
CA THR A 108 1.42 11.93 -25.40
C THR A 108 1.46 10.78 -24.41
N GLU A 109 2.09 10.95 -23.25
CA GLU A 109 2.22 9.91 -22.23
C GLU A 109 0.88 9.62 -21.55
N VAL A 110 0.12 10.65 -21.18
CA VAL A 110 -1.21 10.53 -20.58
C VAL A 110 -2.24 9.96 -21.58
N SER A 111 -2.24 10.40 -22.83
CA SER A 111 -3.19 9.88 -23.83
C SER A 111 -2.91 8.43 -24.21
N VAL A 112 -1.64 8.03 -24.24
CA VAL A 112 -1.22 6.65 -24.52
C VAL A 112 -1.58 5.70 -23.37
N SER A 113 -1.34 6.11 -22.12
CA SER A 113 -1.72 5.31 -20.97
C SER A 113 -3.24 5.16 -20.84
N ALA A 114 -4.00 6.24 -21.04
CA ALA A 114 -5.47 6.18 -21.01
C ALA A 114 -6.07 5.29 -22.11
N ARG A 115 -5.45 5.20 -23.30
CA ARG A 115 -5.87 4.26 -24.34
C ARG A 115 -5.59 2.80 -23.96
N GLN A 116 -4.46 2.54 -23.34
CA GLN A 116 -4.06 1.19 -22.92
C GLN A 116 -5.02 0.60 -21.88
N GLU A 117 -5.53 1.42 -20.98
CA GLU A 117 -6.45 1.03 -19.92
C GLU A 117 -7.85 0.67 -20.44
N ARG A 118 -8.25 1.18 -21.63
CA ARG A 118 -9.60 0.96 -22.20
C ARG A 118 -9.86 -0.48 -22.66
N GLY A 119 -8.82 -1.25 -22.99
CA GLY A 119 -8.95 -2.66 -23.39
C GLY A 119 -8.79 -3.65 -22.23
N SER A 120 -8.62 -3.18 -21.01
CA SER A 120 -8.32 -3.99 -19.83
C SER A 120 -9.35 -3.78 -18.72
N THR A 121 -9.45 -4.72 -17.79
CA THR A 121 -10.26 -4.59 -16.57
C THR A 121 -9.59 -3.77 -15.49
N PHE A 122 -8.34 -3.36 -15.72
CA PHE A 122 -7.64 -2.48 -14.79
C PHE A 122 -8.25 -1.08 -14.82
N HIS A 123 -8.55 -0.57 -13.64
CA HIS A 123 -8.85 0.85 -13.46
C HIS A 123 -7.70 1.53 -12.72
N ARG A 124 -7.46 2.77 -13.08
CA ARG A 124 -6.46 3.59 -12.44
C ARG A 124 -7.07 4.26 -11.22
N ILE A 125 -6.36 4.18 -10.11
CA ILE A 125 -6.71 4.86 -8.87
C ILE A 125 -5.86 6.12 -8.79
N ASP A 126 -6.48 7.24 -8.44
CA ASP A 126 -5.76 8.51 -8.27
C ASP A 126 -4.90 8.47 -7.02
N VAL A 127 -3.60 8.68 -7.21
CA VAL A 127 -2.63 8.70 -6.11
C VAL A 127 -2.83 9.90 -5.19
N GLU A 128 -3.43 11.00 -5.69
CA GLU A 128 -3.72 12.18 -4.88
C GLU A 128 -4.76 11.88 -3.79
N GLU A 129 -5.70 10.96 -4.04
CA GLU A 129 -6.69 10.53 -3.05
C GLU A 129 -6.05 9.93 -1.80
N LEU A 130 -4.84 9.34 -1.91
CA LEU A 130 -4.09 8.79 -0.78
C LEU A 130 -3.82 9.84 0.32
N ASN A 131 -3.71 11.12 -0.05
CA ASN A 131 -3.41 12.19 0.89
C ASN A 131 -4.62 12.58 1.76
N TYR A 132 -5.83 12.26 1.30
CA TYR A 132 -7.07 12.64 1.97
C TYR A 132 -7.71 11.49 2.74
N MET A 133 -7.24 10.26 2.58
CA MET A 133 -7.77 9.10 3.28
C MET A 133 -7.15 8.93 4.66
N PRO A 134 -7.95 8.96 5.75
CA PRO A 134 -7.47 8.58 7.06
C PRO A 134 -7.12 7.08 7.06
N THR A 135 -5.98 6.74 7.61
CA THR A 135 -5.52 5.34 7.63
C THR A 135 -4.66 5.06 8.85
N THR A 136 -4.88 3.89 9.42
CA THR A 136 -4.04 3.31 10.50
C THR A 136 -2.97 2.36 9.95
N THR A 137 -3.15 1.87 8.72
CA THR A 137 -2.25 0.91 8.04
C THR A 137 -1.44 1.59 6.93
N GLY A 138 -1.53 1.10 5.72
CA GLY A 138 -0.94 1.68 4.53
C GLY A 138 -2.00 2.47 3.74
N ARG A 139 -1.61 3.59 3.16
CA ARG A 139 -2.54 4.42 2.38
C ARG A 139 -3.04 3.71 1.12
N VAL A 140 -2.17 2.93 0.46
CA VAL A 140 -2.54 2.21 -0.76
C VAL A 140 -3.55 1.10 -0.45
N GLU A 141 -3.34 0.33 0.60
CA GLU A 141 -4.26 -0.73 1.01
C GLU A 141 -5.63 -0.16 1.40
N THR A 142 -5.65 0.99 2.06
CA THR A 142 -6.91 1.65 2.44
C THR A 142 -7.74 2.03 1.22
N ILE A 143 -7.11 2.57 0.18
CA ILE A 143 -7.83 2.93 -1.05
C ILE A 143 -8.27 1.69 -1.84
N ILE A 144 -7.49 0.60 -1.81
CA ILE A 144 -7.88 -0.68 -2.41
C ILE A 144 -9.08 -1.27 -1.68
N LYS A 145 -9.12 -1.21 -0.35
CA LYS A 145 -10.27 -1.67 0.46
C LYS A 145 -11.56 -0.91 0.18
N SER A 146 -11.49 0.32 -0.33
CA SER A 146 -12.65 1.11 -0.74
C SER A 146 -13.19 0.74 -2.13
N GLN A 147 -12.48 -0.12 -2.89
CA GLN A 147 -12.90 -0.50 -4.23
C GLN A 147 -14.03 -1.52 -4.22
N ALA A 148 -14.86 -1.50 -5.27
CA ALA A 148 -15.97 -2.43 -5.41
C ALA A 148 -15.50 -3.90 -5.48
N GLY A 149 -16.11 -4.77 -4.67
CA GLY A 149 -15.76 -6.19 -4.58
C GLY A 149 -14.57 -6.51 -3.69
N VAL A 150 -14.03 -5.52 -2.99
CA VAL A 150 -12.98 -5.69 -1.99
C VAL A 150 -13.58 -5.68 -0.59
N SER A 151 -13.13 -6.58 0.26
CA SER A 151 -13.52 -6.66 1.67
C SER A 151 -12.28 -6.81 2.56
N SER A 152 -12.41 -6.39 3.79
CA SER A 152 -11.41 -6.60 4.84
C SER A 152 -12.14 -6.80 6.16
N ASN A 153 -11.68 -7.74 6.95
CA ASN A 153 -12.23 -8.06 8.27
C ASN A 153 -11.59 -7.25 9.41
N ASN A 154 -10.51 -6.54 9.12
CA ASN A 154 -9.79 -5.77 10.13
C ASN A 154 -9.17 -4.50 9.52
N GLU A 155 -9.42 -3.34 10.14
CA GLU A 155 -8.85 -2.06 9.69
C GLU A 155 -7.35 -1.92 9.99
N LEU A 156 -6.83 -2.67 10.96
CA LEU A 156 -5.41 -2.66 11.32
C LEU A 156 -4.57 -3.56 10.40
N SER A 157 -5.22 -4.48 9.66
CA SER A 157 -4.58 -5.36 8.70
C SER A 157 -4.30 -4.67 7.38
N SER A 158 -3.19 -4.98 6.73
CA SER A 158 -2.93 -4.61 5.34
C SER A 158 -3.59 -5.56 4.33
N GLN A 159 -4.06 -6.72 4.78
CA GLN A 159 -4.69 -7.74 3.95
C GLN A 159 -6.08 -7.31 3.46
N TYR A 160 -6.42 -7.78 2.28
CA TYR A 160 -7.75 -7.61 1.69
C TYR A 160 -8.13 -8.84 0.88
N SER A 161 -9.42 -9.12 0.84
CA SER A 161 -10.04 -10.18 0.06
C SER A 161 -10.82 -9.57 -1.11
N VAL A 162 -10.73 -10.20 -2.28
CA VAL A 162 -11.40 -9.70 -3.48
C VAL A 162 -12.36 -10.76 -4.00
N ARG A 163 -13.66 -10.39 -4.13
CA ARG A 163 -14.73 -11.25 -4.63
C ARG A 163 -14.82 -12.62 -3.94
N GLY A 164 -14.52 -12.64 -2.63
CA GLY A 164 -14.57 -13.86 -1.82
C GLY A 164 -13.33 -14.74 -1.87
N GLY A 165 -12.30 -14.35 -2.63
CA GLY A 165 -11.00 -15.00 -2.59
C GLY A 165 -10.19 -14.62 -1.35
N ASN A 166 -9.18 -15.42 -1.03
CA ASN A 166 -8.31 -15.17 0.10
C ASN A 166 -7.26 -14.08 -0.23
N PHE A 167 -6.62 -13.50 0.79
CA PHE A 167 -5.63 -12.43 0.61
C PHE A 167 -4.39 -12.89 -0.18
N ASP A 168 -3.99 -14.15 -0.09
CA ASP A 168 -2.86 -14.74 -0.80
C ASP A 168 -3.14 -15.00 -2.29
N GLU A 169 -4.40 -14.90 -2.72
CA GLU A 169 -4.80 -14.97 -4.12
C GLU A 169 -4.67 -13.63 -4.87
N ASN A 170 -4.15 -12.60 -4.24
CA ASN A 170 -3.95 -11.30 -4.85
C ASN A 170 -2.52 -11.17 -5.40
N LEU A 171 -2.40 -10.73 -6.65
CA LEU A 171 -1.13 -10.40 -7.28
C LEU A 171 -0.73 -8.97 -6.96
N VAL A 172 0.53 -8.75 -6.65
CA VAL A 172 1.11 -7.42 -6.49
C VAL A 172 2.37 -7.28 -7.32
N TYR A 173 2.39 -6.29 -8.19
CA TYR A 173 3.54 -5.92 -9.01
C TYR A 173 4.00 -4.50 -8.67
N VAL A 174 5.30 -4.29 -8.62
CA VAL A 174 5.92 -2.97 -8.54
C VAL A 174 6.93 -2.83 -9.68
N ASN A 175 6.70 -1.87 -10.59
CA ASN A 175 7.53 -1.65 -11.77
C ASN A 175 7.74 -2.92 -12.63
N ASP A 176 6.70 -3.74 -12.82
CA ASP A 176 6.68 -5.03 -13.52
C ASP A 176 7.40 -6.17 -12.77
N ILE A 177 7.85 -5.96 -11.55
CA ILE A 177 8.48 -6.96 -10.68
C ILE A 177 7.40 -7.54 -9.78
N GLU A 178 7.21 -8.84 -9.81
CA GLU A 178 6.31 -9.54 -8.90
C GLU A 178 6.83 -9.48 -7.47
N ILE A 179 5.96 -9.14 -6.53
CA ILE A 179 6.27 -9.06 -5.12
C ILE A 179 5.76 -10.32 -4.44
N TYR A 180 6.67 -11.17 -4.04
CA TYR A 180 6.35 -12.38 -3.28
C TYR A 180 6.02 -12.00 -1.84
N ARG A 181 4.95 -12.58 -1.28
CA ARG A 181 4.50 -12.32 0.08
C ARG A 181 4.36 -10.81 0.40
N PRO A 182 3.56 -10.08 -0.38
CA PRO A 182 3.34 -8.65 -0.15
C PRO A 182 2.64 -8.35 1.19
N PHE A 183 2.01 -9.38 1.77
CA PHE A 183 1.31 -9.35 3.05
C PHE A 183 1.82 -10.47 3.95
N LEU A 184 1.86 -10.24 5.27
CA LEU A 184 2.16 -11.28 6.23
C LEU A 184 1.00 -12.27 6.35
N VAL A 185 1.30 -13.52 6.73
CA VAL A 185 0.31 -14.60 6.81
C VAL A 185 -0.65 -14.41 7.98
N ARG A 186 -0.20 -13.85 9.09
CA ARG A 186 -1.03 -13.63 10.27
C ARG A 186 -1.76 -12.30 10.20
N SER A 187 -3.05 -12.32 10.55
CA SER A 187 -3.96 -11.20 10.42
C SER A 187 -4.07 -10.34 11.66
N GLY A 188 -4.36 -9.08 11.44
CA GLY A 188 -4.85 -8.16 12.45
C GLY A 188 -3.76 -7.53 13.31
N GLN A 189 -3.53 -8.04 14.49
CA GLN A 189 -2.65 -7.43 15.47
C GLN A 189 -1.16 -7.63 15.15
N GLN A 190 -0.83 -8.67 14.38
CA GLN A 190 0.52 -9.12 14.09
C GLN A 190 1.05 -8.64 12.73
N GLU A 191 0.23 -7.95 11.94
CA GLU A 191 0.63 -7.54 10.62
C GLU A 191 1.55 -6.33 10.64
N GLY A 192 2.63 -6.46 9.88
CA GLY A 192 3.61 -5.41 9.67
C GLY A 192 3.20 -4.38 8.61
N LEU A 193 4.22 -3.76 8.04
CA LEU A 193 4.07 -2.94 6.86
C LEU A 193 3.83 -3.84 5.64
N SER A 194 2.90 -3.44 4.77
CA SER A 194 2.86 -4.01 3.43
C SER A 194 4.10 -3.58 2.64
N PHE A 195 4.43 -4.32 1.58
CA PHE A 195 5.56 -3.97 0.71
C PHE A 195 5.43 -2.55 0.14
N ILE A 196 4.22 -2.10 -0.16
CA ILE A 196 3.99 -0.86 -0.89
C ILE A 196 4.25 0.37 0.00
N ASN A 197 5.24 1.17 -0.36
CA ASN A 197 5.47 2.47 0.25
C ASN A 197 4.75 3.56 -0.56
N SER A 198 3.66 4.11 -0.02
CA SER A 198 2.82 5.10 -0.69
C SER A 198 3.56 6.39 -1.08
N ASP A 199 4.62 6.78 -0.36
CA ASP A 199 5.39 7.97 -0.67
C ASP A 199 6.19 7.83 -1.97
N LEU A 200 6.45 6.60 -2.42
CA LEU A 200 7.18 6.28 -3.64
C LEU A 200 6.28 6.09 -4.87
N VAL A 201 4.95 5.99 -4.68
CA VAL A 201 4.00 5.62 -5.72
C VAL A 201 3.67 6.78 -6.65
N SER A 202 3.66 6.53 -7.97
CA SER A 202 3.18 7.46 -9.01
C SER A 202 1.90 7.00 -9.69
N SER A 203 1.65 5.69 -9.75
CA SER A 203 0.46 5.13 -10.40
C SER A 203 0.05 3.83 -9.74
N ILE A 204 -1.26 3.68 -9.55
CA ILE A 204 -1.89 2.47 -9.02
C ILE A 204 -2.91 2.02 -10.05
N LYS A 205 -2.81 0.76 -10.48
CA LYS A 205 -3.79 0.09 -11.31
C LYS A 205 -4.29 -1.14 -10.59
N PHE A 206 -5.58 -1.29 -10.50
CA PHE A 206 -6.22 -2.39 -9.80
C PHE A 206 -7.26 -3.08 -10.67
N SER A 207 -7.27 -4.40 -10.65
CA SER A 207 -8.29 -5.23 -11.27
C SER A 207 -8.82 -6.25 -10.26
N ALA A 208 -10.13 -6.19 -10.00
CA ALA A 208 -10.82 -7.13 -9.13
C ALA A 208 -11.23 -8.42 -9.89
N GLY A 209 -10.33 -8.97 -10.70
CA GLY A 209 -10.54 -10.15 -11.54
C GLY A 209 -10.78 -9.83 -13.02
N GLY A 210 -10.71 -10.85 -13.86
CA GLY A 210 -10.82 -10.67 -15.30
C GLY A 210 -9.59 -10.02 -15.94
N TYR A 211 -8.44 -10.00 -15.26
CA TYR A 211 -7.21 -9.38 -15.73
C TYR A 211 -6.53 -10.15 -16.86
N ASP A 212 -5.70 -9.43 -17.59
CA ASP A 212 -5.05 -9.86 -18.83
C ASP A 212 -4.09 -11.06 -18.63
N ALA A 213 -3.75 -11.78 -19.72
CA ALA A 213 -2.85 -12.93 -19.72
C ALA A 213 -1.41 -12.61 -19.24
N ARG A 214 -1.03 -11.34 -19.24
CA ARG A 214 0.23 -10.84 -18.66
C ARG A 214 0.39 -11.22 -17.19
N TYR A 215 -0.71 -11.16 -16.42
CA TYR A 215 -0.74 -11.45 -15.00
C TYR A 215 -1.18 -12.90 -14.79
N GLY A 216 -0.49 -13.66 -13.93
CA GLY A 216 -0.75 -15.08 -13.78
C GLY A 216 -0.60 -15.59 -12.36
N ASP A 217 -0.99 -16.87 -12.18
CA ASP A 217 -0.69 -17.67 -11.00
C ASP A 217 -1.39 -17.23 -9.69
N LYS A 218 -2.47 -16.47 -9.80
CA LYS A 218 -3.39 -16.06 -8.72
C LYS A 218 -4.80 -15.88 -9.27
N MET A 219 -5.83 -15.95 -8.43
CA MET A 219 -7.23 -16.07 -8.89
C MET A 219 -8.08 -14.82 -8.62
N SER A 220 -7.75 -14.01 -7.60
CA SER A 220 -8.68 -12.98 -7.10
C SER A 220 -8.45 -11.61 -7.72
N SER A 221 -7.27 -11.01 -7.58
CA SER A 221 -7.01 -9.68 -8.10
C SER A 221 -5.58 -9.48 -8.58
N ALA A 222 -5.38 -8.39 -9.33
CA ALA A 222 -4.05 -7.92 -9.68
C ALA A 222 -3.92 -6.43 -9.36
N LEU A 223 -2.86 -6.09 -8.64
CA LEU A 223 -2.45 -4.74 -8.27
C LEU A 223 -1.11 -4.43 -8.94
N ASP A 224 -1.10 -3.47 -9.85
CA ASP A 224 0.10 -3.05 -10.60
C ASP A 224 0.46 -1.62 -10.21
N ILE A 225 1.60 -1.47 -9.58
CA ILE A 225 2.10 -0.22 -9.02
C ILE A 225 3.33 0.24 -9.78
N THR A 226 3.34 1.52 -10.12
CA THR A 226 4.51 2.18 -10.68
C THR A 226 5.05 3.19 -9.68
N TYR A 227 6.33 3.13 -9.36
CA TYR A 227 7.00 4.11 -8.52
C TYR A 227 7.35 5.37 -9.31
N LYS A 228 7.52 6.48 -8.58
CA LYS A 228 7.87 7.79 -9.14
C LYS A 228 9.18 7.75 -9.92
N ARG A 229 9.24 8.58 -10.94
CA ARG A 229 10.46 8.92 -11.66
C ARG A 229 10.78 10.39 -11.41
N PRO A 230 11.63 10.69 -10.43
CA PRO A 230 11.93 12.06 -10.02
C PRO A 230 12.58 12.87 -11.14
N ARG A 231 12.26 14.17 -11.20
CA ARG A 231 12.89 15.13 -12.11
C ARG A 231 13.66 16.23 -11.37
N SER A 232 13.31 16.47 -10.14
CA SER A 232 13.91 17.44 -9.23
C SER A 232 14.09 16.83 -7.85
N PHE A 233 14.90 17.45 -7.03
CA PHE A 233 15.02 17.08 -5.63
C PHE A 233 13.73 17.38 -4.88
N ALA A 234 13.22 16.39 -4.18
CA ALA A 234 12.10 16.50 -3.27
C ALA A 234 12.24 15.50 -2.12
N GLY A 235 11.49 15.67 -1.07
CA GLY A 235 11.45 14.74 0.05
C GLY A 235 10.30 15.07 0.99
N SER A 236 9.95 14.09 1.80
CA SER A 236 8.95 14.22 2.86
C SER A 236 9.42 13.52 4.11
N SER A 237 8.94 13.95 5.25
CA SER A 237 9.07 13.22 6.51
C SER A 237 7.78 13.35 7.30
N SER A 238 7.39 12.28 7.99
CA SER A 238 6.26 12.29 8.90
C SER A 238 6.59 11.56 10.19
N ILE A 239 6.05 12.05 11.29
CA ILE A 239 6.17 11.43 12.61
C ILE A 239 4.78 11.42 13.22
N SER A 240 4.37 10.29 13.76
CA SER A 240 3.10 10.10 14.44
C SER A 240 3.26 9.14 15.62
N LEU A 241 2.18 8.96 16.40
CA LEU A 241 2.16 7.94 17.47
C LEU A 241 2.28 6.51 16.94
N LEU A 242 1.98 6.30 15.66
CA LEU A 242 2.03 4.98 15.01
C LEU A 242 3.34 4.73 14.27
N GLY A 243 4.27 5.68 14.26
CA GLY A 243 5.56 5.51 13.61
C GLY A 243 6.11 6.77 12.94
N ALA A 244 7.11 6.54 12.11
CA ALA A 244 7.78 7.58 11.34
C ALA A 244 8.05 7.12 9.92
N SER A 245 8.03 8.04 8.97
CA SER A 245 8.47 7.80 7.59
C SER A 245 9.32 8.96 7.09
N ALA A 246 10.21 8.63 6.15
CA ALA A 246 11.01 9.62 5.43
C ALA A 246 11.18 9.14 3.99
N HIS A 247 11.09 10.08 3.06
CA HIS A 247 11.38 9.79 1.67
C HIS A 247 12.24 10.90 1.06
N VAL A 248 13.13 10.53 0.17
CA VAL A 248 14.00 11.43 -0.57
C VAL A 248 14.05 10.99 -2.02
N GLU A 249 13.88 11.93 -2.92
CA GLU A 249 13.92 11.68 -4.36
C GLU A 249 14.70 12.78 -5.09
N GLY A 250 15.25 12.46 -6.26
CA GLY A 250 15.94 13.44 -7.05
C GLY A 250 16.49 12.90 -8.38
N ALA A 251 17.02 13.83 -9.17
CA ALA A 251 17.64 13.55 -10.46
C ALA A 251 18.94 14.32 -10.63
N SER A 252 19.88 13.74 -11.38
CA SER A 252 21.09 14.44 -11.82
C SER A 252 20.73 15.60 -12.77
N LYS A 253 21.61 16.62 -12.88
CA LYS A 253 21.39 17.81 -13.74
C LYS A 253 21.05 17.46 -15.19
N ASN A 254 21.64 16.39 -15.71
CA ASN A 254 21.36 15.88 -17.07
C ASN A 254 20.19 14.91 -17.14
N GLN A 255 19.49 14.67 -16.01
CA GLN A 255 18.34 13.77 -15.86
C GLN A 255 18.60 12.31 -16.28
N ARG A 256 19.86 11.90 -16.40
CA ARG A 256 20.22 10.53 -16.74
C ARG A 256 20.14 9.60 -15.55
N PHE A 257 20.43 10.09 -14.35
CA PHE A 257 20.33 9.32 -13.11
C PHE A 257 19.20 9.87 -12.26
N THR A 258 18.33 8.99 -11.78
CA THR A 258 17.29 9.32 -10.81
C THR A 258 17.40 8.37 -9.63
N TYR A 259 17.10 8.89 -8.45
CA TYR A 259 17.04 8.12 -7.21
C TYR A 259 15.75 8.44 -6.47
N LEU A 260 15.20 7.41 -5.86
CA LEU A 260 14.00 7.45 -5.05
C LEU A 260 14.22 6.49 -3.89
N THR A 261 14.18 6.98 -2.66
CA THR A 261 14.44 6.18 -1.46
C THR A 261 13.41 6.51 -0.40
N GLY A 262 12.89 5.49 0.27
CA GLY A 262 11.93 5.65 1.36
C GLY A 262 12.26 4.73 2.51
N PHE A 263 12.15 5.26 3.71
CA PHE A 263 12.25 4.54 4.97
C PHE A 263 10.94 4.66 5.73
N ARG A 264 10.49 3.57 6.34
CA ARG A 264 9.32 3.56 7.23
C ARG A 264 9.65 2.80 8.50
N TYR A 265 9.17 3.32 9.60
CA TYR A 265 9.06 2.63 10.87
C TYR A 265 7.62 2.72 11.35
N LYS A 266 7.05 1.61 11.79
CA LYS A 266 5.68 1.54 12.31
C LYS A 266 5.66 0.76 13.61
N THR A 267 4.85 1.22 14.55
CA THR A 267 4.49 0.48 15.75
C THR A 267 3.03 0.74 16.07
N THR A 268 2.27 -0.29 16.34
CA THR A 268 0.87 -0.19 16.78
C THR A 268 0.73 -0.46 18.29
N SER A 269 1.84 -0.58 19.02
CA SER A 269 1.84 -0.87 20.46
C SER A 269 0.93 0.07 21.27
N TYR A 270 1.00 1.38 20.99
CA TYR A 270 0.15 2.35 21.68
C TYR A 270 -1.34 2.07 21.48
N LEU A 271 -1.74 1.78 20.23
CA LEU A 271 -3.14 1.50 19.91
C LEU A 271 -3.60 0.16 20.52
N LEU A 272 -2.79 -0.89 20.38
CA LEU A 272 -3.13 -2.22 20.86
C LEU A 272 -3.24 -2.27 22.39
N ASN A 273 -2.35 -1.59 23.10
CA ASN A 273 -2.37 -1.56 24.56
C ASN A 273 -3.48 -0.66 25.14
N THR A 274 -4.24 0.08 24.33
CA THR A 274 -5.46 0.79 24.75
C THR A 274 -6.73 -0.06 24.59
N LEU A 275 -6.65 -1.19 23.90
CA LEU A 275 -7.74 -2.13 23.78
C LEU A 275 -7.76 -3.05 24.98
N GLU A 276 -8.93 -3.56 25.37
CA GLU A 276 -9.05 -4.66 26.34
C GLU A 276 -8.51 -5.95 25.70
N THR A 277 -7.20 -6.10 25.68
CA THR A 277 -6.50 -7.23 25.09
C THR A 277 -6.04 -8.19 26.16
N SER A 278 -5.73 -9.43 25.73
CA SER A 278 -5.30 -10.51 26.64
C SER A 278 -3.83 -10.42 27.04
N GLY A 279 -3.11 -9.34 26.66
CA GLY A 279 -1.68 -9.23 26.92
C GLY A 279 -1.06 -7.97 26.33
N ASP A 280 0.24 -7.81 26.53
CA ASP A 280 1.05 -6.71 25.99
C ASP A 280 1.52 -7.07 24.60
N TYR A 281 1.16 -6.23 23.62
CA TYR A 281 1.55 -6.36 22.23
C TYR A 281 2.62 -5.32 21.88
N LYS A 282 3.75 -5.75 21.34
CA LYS A 282 4.90 -4.89 21.01
C LYS A 282 5.35 -5.08 19.55
N PRO A 283 4.50 -4.72 18.57
CA PRO A 283 4.88 -4.79 17.17
C PRO A 283 5.85 -3.66 16.80
N GLN A 284 6.88 -4.00 16.03
CA GLN A 284 7.88 -3.08 15.49
C GLN A 284 8.17 -3.49 14.05
N PHE A 285 7.95 -2.59 13.12
CA PHE A 285 8.09 -2.85 11.69
C PHE A 285 8.94 -1.76 11.08
N SER A 286 9.91 -2.12 10.27
CA SER A 286 10.74 -1.18 9.54
C SER A 286 11.02 -1.67 8.15
N ASP A 287 11.05 -0.77 7.18
CA ASP A 287 11.51 -1.06 5.84
C ASP A 287 12.32 0.09 5.24
N LEU A 288 13.21 -0.28 4.34
CA LEU A 288 13.98 0.62 3.50
C LEU A 288 13.82 0.18 2.06
N GLN A 289 13.37 1.09 1.21
CA GLN A 289 13.22 0.85 -0.22
C GLN A 289 14.02 1.87 -1.03
N ALA A 290 14.59 1.43 -2.15
CA ALA A 290 15.31 2.30 -3.05
C ALA A 290 15.07 1.89 -4.51
N LEU A 291 14.81 2.88 -5.36
CA LEU A 291 14.76 2.74 -6.81
C LEU A 291 15.77 3.67 -7.44
N PHE A 292 16.78 3.11 -8.09
CA PHE A 292 17.76 3.83 -8.87
C PHE A 292 17.52 3.59 -10.35
N THR A 293 17.49 4.64 -11.15
CA THR A 293 17.32 4.51 -12.60
C THR A 293 18.41 5.27 -13.33
N TYR A 294 19.03 4.65 -14.31
CA TYR A 294 20.07 5.24 -15.13
C TYR A 294 19.78 5.09 -16.63
N GLN A 295 19.69 6.22 -17.32
CA GLN A 295 19.52 6.27 -18.76
C GLN A 295 20.88 6.12 -19.45
N LEU A 296 21.24 4.88 -19.82
CA LEU A 296 22.50 4.58 -20.52
C LEU A 296 22.56 5.26 -21.90
N SER A 297 21.45 5.22 -22.64
CA SER A 297 21.29 5.90 -23.93
C SER A 297 19.84 6.36 -24.11
N ARG A 298 19.54 7.06 -25.21
CA ARG A 298 18.14 7.43 -25.52
C ARG A 298 17.22 6.23 -25.70
N LYS A 299 17.77 5.04 -25.90
CA LYS A 299 17.04 3.78 -26.17
C LYS A 299 17.15 2.76 -25.06
N LEU A 300 18.12 2.89 -24.15
CA LEU A 300 18.41 1.91 -23.12
C LEU A 300 18.43 2.54 -21.73
N GLU A 301 17.62 1.99 -20.85
CA GLU A 301 17.51 2.36 -19.44
C GLU A 301 17.75 1.15 -18.57
N VAL A 302 18.45 1.37 -17.46
CA VAL A 302 18.69 0.36 -16.42
C VAL A 302 18.11 0.88 -15.12
N SER A 303 17.42 0.02 -14.38
CA SER A 303 16.91 0.37 -13.05
C SER A 303 17.17 -0.76 -12.06
N PHE A 304 17.42 -0.38 -10.82
CA PHE A 304 17.58 -1.27 -9.68
C PHE A 304 16.55 -0.92 -8.61
N LEU A 305 15.73 -1.90 -8.24
CA LEU A 305 14.81 -1.82 -7.11
C LEU A 305 15.36 -2.69 -5.98
N GLY A 306 15.57 -2.10 -4.81
CA GLY A 306 15.96 -2.79 -3.59
C GLY A 306 14.95 -2.56 -2.48
N ASN A 307 14.69 -3.59 -1.68
CA ASN A 307 13.91 -3.53 -0.45
C ASN A 307 14.57 -4.40 0.62
N TYR A 308 14.61 -3.88 1.82
CA TYR A 308 14.88 -4.62 3.04
C TYR A 308 13.81 -4.27 4.06
N SER A 309 13.16 -5.28 4.64
CA SER A 309 12.19 -5.08 5.71
C SER A 309 12.46 -6.03 6.87
N SER A 310 12.29 -5.53 8.09
CA SER A 310 12.41 -6.28 9.33
C SER A 310 11.16 -6.03 10.16
N ASN A 311 10.41 -7.09 10.42
CA ASN A 311 9.19 -7.05 11.19
C ASN A 311 9.37 -7.91 12.43
N LYS A 312 9.18 -7.32 13.61
CA LYS A 312 9.26 -7.99 14.90
C LYS A 312 7.96 -7.81 15.64
N TYR A 313 7.44 -8.89 16.16
CA TYR A 313 6.25 -8.90 16.99
C TYR A 313 6.55 -9.66 18.27
N GLN A 314 6.20 -9.07 19.39
CA GLN A 314 6.31 -9.69 20.70
C GLN A 314 4.95 -9.62 21.40
N PHE A 315 4.50 -10.75 21.92
CA PHE A 315 3.30 -10.85 22.73
C PHE A 315 3.64 -11.42 24.10
N ILE A 316 3.20 -10.74 25.16
CA ILE A 316 3.35 -11.16 26.55
C ILE A 316 1.94 -11.28 27.12
N PRO A 317 1.43 -12.50 27.36
CA PRO A 317 0.08 -12.69 27.89
C PRO A 317 -0.02 -12.16 29.32
N GLN A 318 -1.18 -11.60 29.65
CA GLN A 318 -1.46 -11.10 31.00
C GLN A 318 -2.41 -12.03 31.75
N THR A 319 -2.29 -12.05 33.07
CA THR A 319 -3.19 -12.77 33.96
C THR A 319 -4.64 -12.38 33.71
N ARG A 320 -5.49 -13.38 33.56
CA ARG A 320 -6.94 -13.24 33.40
C ARG A 320 -7.68 -13.60 34.65
N ASN A 321 -8.74 -12.83 34.93
CA ASN A 321 -9.68 -13.12 35.99
C ASN A 321 -11.10 -12.92 35.41
N THR A 322 -11.87 -13.98 35.26
CA THR A 322 -13.18 -13.98 34.63
C THR A 322 -14.20 -14.66 35.54
N GLU A 323 -15.26 -13.93 35.86
CA GLU A 323 -16.39 -14.48 36.60
C GLU A 323 -17.45 -14.97 35.61
N PHE A 324 -18.04 -16.12 35.87
CA PHE A 324 -19.04 -16.77 35.04
C PHE A 324 -19.93 -17.70 35.88
N GLY A 325 -20.87 -18.39 35.26
CA GLY A 325 -21.78 -19.31 35.93
C GLY A 325 -23.15 -18.72 36.15
N THR A 326 -23.86 -19.26 37.14
CA THR A 326 -25.24 -18.85 37.49
C THR A 326 -25.25 -18.13 38.85
N LYS A 327 -26.39 -17.52 39.18
CA LYS A 327 -26.55 -16.89 40.49
C LYS A 327 -26.42 -17.90 41.65
N ASP A 328 -26.80 -19.17 41.43
CA ASP A 328 -26.75 -20.20 42.42
C ASP A 328 -25.37 -20.90 42.48
N LEU A 329 -24.56 -20.80 41.42
CA LEU A 329 -23.21 -21.33 41.31
C LEU A 329 -22.33 -20.31 40.56
N PRO A 330 -21.91 -19.24 41.22
CA PRO A 330 -20.99 -18.29 40.60
C PRO A 330 -19.57 -18.89 40.64
N LEU A 331 -18.90 -18.83 39.52
CA LEU A 331 -17.57 -19.38 39.34
C LEU A 331 -16.58 -18.28 38.93
N ASN A 332 -15.33 -18.48 39.29
CA ASN A 332 -14.21 -17.62 38.91
C ASN A 332 -13.12 -18.46 38.25
N LEU A 333 -12.78 -18.08 37.00
CA LEU A 333 -11.62 -18.63 36.30
C LEU A 333 -10.48 -17.63 36.37
N LYS A 334 -9.40 -18.00 37.06
CA LYS A 334 -8.18 -17.23 37.13
C LYS A 334 -7.07 -17.94 36.40
N ILE A 335 -6.42 -17.25 35.45
CA ILE A 335 -5.31 -17.81 34.68
C ILE A 335 -4.10 -16.91 34.87
N TYR A 336 -3.04 -17.47 35.42
CA TYR A 336 -1.73 -16.81 35.48
C TYR A 336 -0.91 -17.24 34.28
N TYR A 337 -0.39 -16.28 33.53
CA TYR A 337 0.46 -16.56 32.40
C TYR A 337 1.90 -16.17 32.68
N GLU A 338 2.83 -17.01 32.19
CA GLU A 338 4.25 -16.75 32.13
C GLU A 338 4.76 -17.04 30.72
N GLY A 339 5.81 -16.32 30.31
CA GLY A 339 6.40 -16.51 28.99
C GLY A 339 6.01 -15.45 27.96
N GLN A 340 6.34 -15.73 26.73
CA GLN A 340 6.13 -14.81 25.62
C GLN A 340 6.13 -15.52 24.27
N GLU A 341 5.55 -14.87 23.28
CA GLU A 341 5.68 -15.17 21.86
C GLU A 341 6.58 -14.13 21.20
N LEU A 342 7.47 -14.55 20.33
CA LEU A 342 8.35 -13.70 19.55
C LEU A 342 8.37 -14.16 18.10
N ASP A 343 7.87 -13.29 17.21
CA ASP A 343 7.88 -13.50 15.77
C ASP A 343 8.80 -12.50 15.11
N LYS A 344 9.61 -12.96 14.16
CA LYS A 344 10.51 -12.14 13.35
C LYS A 344 10.39 -12.53 11.89
N TYR A 345 10.37 -11.52 11.03
CA TYR A 345 10.29 -11.68 9.57
C TYR A 345 11.26 -10.70 8.94
N ASP A 346 12.37 -11.21 8.42
CA ASP A 346 13.36 -10.43 7.70
C ASP A 346 13.28 -10.74 6.21
N THR A 347 12.97 -9.71 5.41
CA THR A 347 12.73 -9.86 3.97
C THR A 347 13.68 -8.98 3.18
N PHE A 348 14.26 -9.53 2.14
CA PHE A 348 15.10 -8.84 1.18
C PHE A 348 14.59 -9.08 -0.26
N LEU A 349 14.49 -8.01 -1.04
CA LEU A 349 14.25 -8.04 -2.48
C LEU A 349 15.27 -7.18 -3.20
N GLY A 350 15.93 -7.74 -4.21
CA GLY A 350 16.74 -7.01 -5.17
C GLY A 350 16.32 -7.34 -6.59
N ALA A 351 16.10 -6.33 -7.44
CA ALA A 351 15.73 -6.54 -8.82
C ALA A 351 16.44 -5.55 -9.75
N LEU A 352 17.00 -6.08 -10.83
CA LEU A 352 17.65 -5.32 -11.89
C LEU A 352 16.83 -5.42 -13.17
N SER A 353 16.52 -4.28 -13.78
CA SER A 353 15.73 -4.22 -15.02
C SER A 353 16.47 -3.46 -16.11
N PHE A 354 16.42 -4.00 -17.33
CA PHE A 354 16.93 -3.39 -18.55
C PHE A 354 15.76 -3.12 -19.48
N ASN A 355 15.49 -1.88 -19.80
CA ASN A 355 14.42 -1.49 -20.72
C ASN A 355 15.02 -0.93 -21.99
N TRP A 356 14.83 -1.62 -23.11
CA TRP A 356 15.35 -1.27 -24.41
C TRP A 356 14.24 -0.92 -25.40
N LYS A 357 14.31 0.27 -26.01
CA LYS A 357 13.36 0.78 -26.99
C LYS A 357 14.08 0.96 -28.33
N PRO A 358 14.28 -0.14 -29.11
CA PRO A 358 15.09 -0.08 -30.33
C PRO A 358 14.49 0.80 -31.42
N VAL A 359 13.17 0.71 -31.61
CA VAL A 359 12.40 1.47 -32.60
C VAL A 359 11.12 2.03 -31.98
N ARG A 360 10.46 2.95 -32.67
CA ARG A 360 9.20 3.52 -32.21
C ARG A 360 8.14 2.41 -32.09
N GLY A 361 7.44 2.38 -30.97
CA GLY A 361 6.39 1.40 -30.68
C GLY A 361 6.87 0.07 -30.13
N LEU A 362 8.16 -0.28 -30.16
CA LEU A 362 8.70 -1.51 -29.61
C LEU A 362 9.46 -1.24 -28.29
N SER A 363 9.05 -1.92 -27.23
CA SER A 363 9.72 -1.92 -25.92
C SER A 363 10.02 -3.34 -25.52
N LEU A 364 11.28 -3.60 -25.12
CA LEU A 364 11.75 -4.89 -24.64
C LEU A 364 12.33 -4.67 -23.25
N LYS A 365 11.86 -5.43 -22.26
CA LYS A 365 12.31 -5.35 -20.88
C LYS A 365 12.83 -6.71 -20.43
N LEU A 366 14.01 -6.72 -19.82
CA LEU A 366 14.59 -7.87 -19.16
C LEU A 366 14.70 -7.55 -17.68
N ILE A 367 14.23 -8.46 -16.82
CA ILE A 367 14.23 -8.31 -15.36
C ILE A 367 14.87 -9.54 -14.75
N GLY A 368 15.83 -9.35 -13.86
CA GLY A 368 16.33 -10.36 -12.95
C GLY A 368 16.03 -9.94 -11.52
N SER A 369 15.44 -10.82 -10.71
CA SER A 369 15.16 -10.52 -9.30
C SER A 369 15.53 -11.67 -8.38
N ALA A 370 15.88 -11.31 -7.14
CA ALA A 370 16.12 -12.24 -6.05
C ALA A 370 15.35 -11.76 -4.82
N PHE A 371 14.59 -12.68 -4.25
CA PHE A 371 13.81 -12.48 -3.03
C PHE A 371 14.25 -13.50 -1.99
N ARG A 372 14.39 -13.07 -0.75
CA ARG A 372 14.60 -13.93 0.41
C ARG A 372 13.72 -13.47 1.55
N THR A 373 13.11 -14.41 2.25
CA THR A 373 12.53 -14.17 3.58
C THR A 373 13.07 -15.19 4.55
N SER A 374 13.37 -14.74 5.77
CA SER A 374 13.69 -15.59 6.93
C SER A 374 12.66 -15.28 8.00
N GLU A 375 11.96 -16.31 8.46
CA GLU A 375 10.85 -16.19 9.39
C GLU A 375 11.12 -17.05 10.59
N GLU A 376 10.90 -16.50 11.77
CA GLU A 376 11.06 -17.13 13.07
C GLU A 376 9.78 -16.88 13.86
N GLU A 377 9.16 -17.95 14.34
CA GLU A 377 8.03 -17.92 15.26
C GLU A 377 8.37 -18.79 16.45
N THR A 378 8.55 -18.16 17.60
CA THR A 378 8.99 -18.85 18.81
C THR A 378 8.14 -18.42 19.99
N TYR A 379 7.62 -19.40 20.72
CA TYR A 379 6.96 -19.12 21.99
C TYR A 379 7.18 -20.22 23.02
N ASP A 380 7.17 -19.80 24.27
CA ASP A 380 7.01 -20.61 25.46
C ASP A 380 5.99 -19.88 26.34
N ILE A 381 4.78 -20.39 26.41
CA ILE A 381 3.70 -19.77 27.18
C ILE A 381 3.12 -20.80 28.13
N LEU A 382 3.33 -20.58 29.43
CA LEU A 382 2.74 -21.35 30.51
C LEU A 382 1.50 -20.61 31.01
N GLY A 383 0.35 -21.29 30.99
CA GLY A 383 -0.88 -20.85 31.63
C GLY A 383 -1.21 -21.76 32.81
N GLN A 384 -1.30 -21.19 34.00
CA GLN A 384 -1.76 -21.89 35.19
C GLN A 384 -3.17 -21.42 35.52
N TYR A 385 -4.14 -22.30 35.58
CA TYR A 385 -5.52 -21.96 35.82
C TYR A 385 -6.09 -22.51 37.12
N TRP A 386 -6.96 -21.73 37.73
CA TRP A 386 -7.78 -22.09 38.87
C TRP A 386 -9.23 -21.77 38.54
N ILE A 387 -10.10 -22.76 38.82
CA ILE A 387 -11.54 -22.56 38.78
C ILE A 387 -12.03 -22.63 40.21
N ASN A 388 -12.59 -21.53 40.70
CA ASN A 388 -13.06 -21.39 42.05
C ASN A 388 -14.57 -21.16 42.07
N GLU A 389 -15.24 -21.70 43.09
CA GLU A 389 -16.58 -21.31 43.46
C GLU A 389 -16.52 -20.06 44.34
N LEU A 390 -17.38 -19.11 44.08
CA LEU A 390 -17.45 -17.85 44.82
C LEU A 390 -18.56 -17.90 45.87
N ASP A 391 -18.37 -17.18 46.98
CA ASP A 391 -19.42 -16.97 47.98
C ASP A 391 -20.52 -16.09 47.37
N ASN A 392 -21.75 -16.63 47.31
CA ASN A 392 -22.95 -15.95 46.82
C ASN A 392 -23.93 -15.58 47.94
N THR A 393 -23.52 -15.74 49.20
CA THR A 393 -24.36 -15.44 50.35
C THR A 393 -24.46 -13.92 50.52
N ILE A 394 -25.65 -13.39 50.29
CA ILE A 394 -25.94 -11.96 50.46
C ILE A 394 -25.68 -11.57 51.91
N ASP A 395 -24.99 -10.46 52.14
CA ASP A 395 -24.58 -9.93 53.45
C ASP A 395 -23.47 -10.73 54.17
N SER A 396 -22.78 -11.64 53.46
CA SER A 396 -21.55 -12.25 53.96
C SER A 396 -20.37 -11.29 53.82
N ASP A 397 -19.48 -11.26 54.81
CA ASP A 397 -18.21 -10.50 54.73
C ASP A 397 -17.28 -11.02 53.62
N THR A 398 -17.54 -12.22 53.14
CA THR A 398 -16.78 -12.92 52.07
C THR A 398 -17.54 -12.97 50.73
N TYR A 399 -18.59 -12.18 50.57
CA TYR A 399 -19.36 -12.14 49.33
C TYR A 399 -18.47 -11.83 48.11
N GLY A 400 -18.42 -12.76 47.14
CA GLY A 400 -17.57 -12.66 45.96
C GLY A 400 -16.15 -13.25 46.15
N ASP A 401 -15.78 -13.66 47.36
CA ASP A 401 -14.51 -14.33 47.58
C ASP A 401 -14.56 -15.83 47.18
N SER A 402 -13.40 -16.38 46.85
CA SER A 402 -13.28 -17.81 46.53
C SER A 402 -13.41 -18.68 47.77
N ILE A 403 -14.43 -19.54 47.84
CA ILE A 403 -14.69 -20.45 48.95
C ILE A 403 -14.24 -21.89 48.70
N LEU A 404 -14.19 -22.30 47.43
CA LEU A 404 -13.81 -23.65 47.05
C LEU A 404 -13.08 -23.64 45.71
N ASN A 405 -11.91 -24.27 45.67
CA ASN A 405 -11.24 -24.55 44.40
C ASN A 405 -11.80 -25.86 43.83
N ILE A 406 -12.39 -25.80 42.64
CA ILE A 406 -13.02 -26.94 41.96
C ILE A 406 -12.20 -27.47 40.80
N GLY A 407 -11.15 -26.76 40.41
CA GLY A 407 -10.26 -27.21 39.34
C GLY A 407 -8.98 -26.41 39.28
N VAL A 408 -7.88 -27.11 39.08
CA VAL A 408 -6.55 -26.54 38.83
C VAL A 408 -5.91 -27.24 37.65
N GLY A 409 -5.02 -26.56 36.98
CA GLY A 409 -4.23 -27.20 35.94
C GLY A 409 -3.25 -26.24 35.30
N THR A 410 -2.45 -26.78 34.41
CA THR A 410 -1.46 -26.05 33.65
C THR A 410 -1.54 -26.40 32.17
N LEU A 411 -1.26 -25.41 31.34
CA LEU A 411 -1.10 -25.55 29.90
C LEU A 411 0.23 -24.91 29.54
N LEU A 412 1.15 -25.68 28.97
CA LEU A 412 2.39 -25.18 28.41
C LEU A 412 2.39 -25.39 26.91
N THR A 413 2.44 -24.31 26.15
CA THR A 413 2.59 -24.32 24.69
C THR A 413 4.00 -23.92 24.32
N HIS A 414 4.59 -24.65 23.40
CA HIS A 414 5.95 -24.42 22.90
C HIS A 414 5.98 -24.45 21.38
N ALA A 415 6.69 -23.50 20.77
CA ALA A 415 7.01 -23.54 19.35
C ALA A 415 8.42 -23.04 19.06
N ARG A 416 9.03 -23.67 18.07
CA ARG A 416 10.29 -23.28 17.41
C ARG A 416 10.13 -23.52 15.92
N ASN A 417 9.53 -22.53 15.24
CA ASN A 417 9.22 -22.61 13.83
C ASN A 417 10.13 -21.66 13.07
N TYR A 418 10.73 -22.16 12.01
CA TYR A 418 11.66 -21.41 11.17
C TYR A 418 11.35 -21.67 9.71
N LEU A 419 11.26 -20.61 8.89
CA LEU A 419 11.13 -20.69 7.46
C LEU A 419 12.18 -19.81 6.79
N ASP A 420 13.00 -20.42 5.93
CA ASP A 420 13.84 -19.71 4.97
C ASP A 420 13.31 -19.98 3.55
N ALA A 421 12.98 -18.91 2.84
CA ALA A 421 12.49 -19.00 1.47
C ALA A 421 13.30 -18.11 0.53
N TYR A 422 13.67 -18.69 -0.62
CA TYR A 422 14.40 -18.02 -1.68
C TYR A 422 13.63 -18.12 -2.98
N VAL A 423 13.50 -17.00 -3.69
CA VAL A 423 12.93 -16.97 -5.04
C VAL A 423 13.85 -16.19 -5.95
N ILE A 424 14.36 -16.83 -6.98
CA ILE A 424 15.15 -16.19 -8.03
C ILE A 424 14.33 -16.20 -9.30
N SER A 425 14.19 -15.06 -9.96
CA SER A 425 13.45 -14.98 -11.21
C SER A 425 14.18 -14.24 -12.31
N ALA A 426 13.93 -14.67 -13.55
CA ALA A 426 14.35 -13.98 -14.75
C ALA A 426 13.15 -13.86 -15.69
N SER A 427 12.84 -12.65 -16.14
CA SER A 427 11.68 -12.40 -16.99
C SER A 427 12.04 -11.52 -18.19
N HIS A 428 11.48 -11.86 -19.33
CA HIS A 428 11.48 -11.03 -20.53
C HIS A 428 10.06 -10.57 -20.82
N LEU A 429 9.88 -9.26 -21.01
CA LEU A 429 8.60 -8.64 -21.38
C LEU A 429 8.80 -7.88 -22.69
N GLY A 430 7.95 -8.14 -23.65
CA GLY A 430 7.93 -7.44 -24.92
C GLY A 430 6.59 -6.75 -25.15
N GLU A 431 6.65 -5.56 -25.71
CA GLU A 431 5.48 -4.76 -26.07
C GLU A 431 5.70 -4.14 -27.46
N TYR A 432 4.74 -4.34 -28.36
CA TYR A 432 4.70 -3.68 -29.64
C TYR A 432 3.38 -2.94 -29.82
N ARG A 433 3.47 -1.67 -30.13
CA ARG A 433 2.33 -0.79 -30.29
C ARG A 433 2.34 -0.15 -31.68
N SER A 434 1.22 -0.28 -32.36
CA SER A 434 0.86 0.48 -33.54
C SER A 434 -0.41 1.29 -33.28
N ASP A 435 -0.94 2.01 -34.28
CA ASP A 435 -2.06 2.95 -34.09
C ASP A 435 -3.29 2.30 -33.45
N ASN A 436 -3.68 1.10 -33.89
CA ASN A 436 -4.88 0.39 -33.42
C ASN A 436 -4.61 -0.98 -32.80
N ASN A 437 -3.34 -1.31 -32.57
CA ASN A 437 -2.95 -2.64 -32.12
C ASN A 437 -1.90 -2.55 -31.03
N HIS A 438 -2.10 -3.29 -29.95
CA HIS A 438 -1.18 -3.37 -28.83
C HIS A 438 -0.93 -4.84 -28.49
N MET A 439 0.23 -5.33 -28.93
CA MET A 439 0.67 -6.70 -28.70
C MET A 439 1.65 -6.74 -27.53
N GLN A 440 1.46 -7.69 -26.62
CA GLN A 440 2.34 -7.93 -25.49
C GLN A 440 2.67 -9.42 -25.39
N TRP A 441 3.90 -9.74 -25.00
CA TRP A 441 4.35 -11.12 -24.74
C TRP A 441 5.35 -11.13 -23.60
N GLY A 442 5.51 -12.27 -22.98
CA GLY A 442 6.50 -12.45 -21.95
C GLY A 442 6.87 -13.90 -21.74
N LEU A 443 8.07 -14.06 -21.21
CA LEU A 443 8.63 -15.32 -20.74
C LEU A 443 9.15 -15.07 -19.34
N SER A 444 8.89 -15.99 -18.42
CA SER A 444 9.44 -15.93 -17.08
C SER A 444 9.89 -17.31 -16.61
N TYR A 445 11.00 -17.31 -15.91
CA TYR A 445 11.55 -18.45 -15.19
C TYR A 445 11.68 -18.06 -13.72
N GLN A 446 11.31 -18.98 -12.83
CA GLN A 446 11.45 -18.83 -11.39
C GLN A 446 12.02 -20.12 -10.82
N TYR A 447 13.03 -19.99 -9.98
CA TYR A 447 13.49 -21.02 -9.07
C TYR A 447 13.08 -20.66 -7.67
N GLN A 448 12.45 -21.58 -6.96
CA GLN A 448 11.97 -21.38 -5.59
C GLN A 448 12.53 -22.50 -4.71
N ASP A 449 13.05 -22.11 -3.54
CA ASP A 449 13.62 -23.02 -2.54
C ASP A 449 13.08 -22.64 -1.15
N PHE A 450 12.48 -23.59 -0.47
CA PHE A 450 11.88 -23.42 0.84
C PHE A 450 12.49 -24.44 1.79
N TYR A 451 12.92 -23.97 2.93
CA TYR A 451 13.30 -24.77 4.08
C TYR A 451 12.40 -24.41 5.25
N ASP A 452 11.62 -25.38 5.73
CA ASP A 452 10.59 -25.22 6.74
C ASP A 452 10.83 -26.21 7.88
N LEU A 453 11.13 -25.69 9.05
CA LEU A 453 11.34 -26.44 10.28
C LEU A 453 10.22 -26.10 11.25
N LEU A 454 9.41 -27.08 11.61
CA LEU A 454 8.36 -26.98 12.60
C LEU A 454 8.70 -27.83 13.81
N SER A 455 8.56 -27.28 15.00
CA SER A 455 8.66 -28.00 16.26
C SER A 455 7.72 -27.36 17.26
N GLU A 456 6.53 -27.91 17.35
CA GLU A 456 5.48 -27.46 18.28
C GLU A 456 5.05 -28.60 19.17
N TRP A 457 4.79 -28.30 20.42
CA TRP A 457 4.17 -29.23 21.32
C TRP A 457 3.37 -28.54 22.43
N GLU A 458 2.44 -29.25 22.97
CA GLU A 458 1.55 -28.80 24.03
C GLU A 458 1.50 -29.83 25.16
N LEU A 459 1.71 -29.35 26.37
CA LEU A 459 1.65 -30.14 27.59
C LEU A 459 0.48 -29.61 28.42
N ILE A 460 -0.44 -30.49 28.78
CA ILE A 460 -1.58 -30.16 29.63
C ILE A 460 -1.52 -31.04 30.88
N ASP A 461 -1.59 -30.40 32.04
CA ASP A 461 -1.80 -31.07 33.34
C ASP A 461 -3.07 -30.51 33.98
N SER A 462 -4.09 -31.31 34.06
CA SER A 462 -5.38 -30.96 34.68
C SER A 462 -5.54 -31.53 36.09
N ALA A 463 -4.48 -32.04 36.67
CA ALA A 463 -4.50 -32.70 38.00
C ALA A 463 -5.60 -33.79 38.12
N GLY A 464 -5.90 -34.46 37.01
CA GLY A 464 -6.90 -35.54 36.94
C GLY A 464 -8.35 -35.11 36.75
N TYR A 465 -8.65 -33.81 36.60
CA TYR A 465 -10.02 -33.34 36.43
C TYR A 465 -10.56 -33.46 34.99
N VAL A 466 -9.70 -33.30 34.01
CA VAL A 466 -10.09 -33.26 32.56
C VAL A 466 -9.42 -34.38 31.78
N ILE A 467 -8.14 -34.63 32.03
CA ILE A 467 -7.35 -35.66 31.37
C ILE A 467 -7.09 -36.79 32.40
N PRO A 468 -7.24 -38.08 32.04
CA PRO A 468 -6.92 -39.17 32.93
C PRO A 468 -5.49 -39.03 33.47
N TYR A 469 -5.35 -38.80 34.76
CA TYR A 469 -4.06 -38.67 35.41
C TYR A 469 -3.50 -40.06 35.70
N ASN A 470 -2.33 -40.39 35.16
CA ASN A 470 -1.68 -41.67 35.36
C ASN A 470 -0.75 -41.70 36.59
N GLY A 471 -0.50 -40.52 37.20
CA GLY A 471 0.19 -40.41 38.50
C GLY A 471 1.71 -40.38 38.43
N GLU A 472 2.32 -40.64 37.29
CA GLU A 472 3.78 -40.82 37.20
C GLU A 472 4.45 -40.03 36.09
N GLU A 473 3.76 -39.73 34.98
CA GLU A 473 4.36 -39.07 33.79
C GLU A 473 3.44 -37.99 33.25
N LEU A 474 4.05 -36.86 32.82
CA LEU A 474 3.39 -35.82 32.03
C LEU A 474 3.39 -36.25 30.56
N GLU A 475 2.23 -36.26 29.93
CA GLU A 475 2.07 -36.61 28.54
C GLU A 475 1.91 -35.38 27.65
N LEU A 476 2.55 -35.41 26.48
CA LEU A 476 2.32 -34.39 25.44
C LEU A 476 0.91 -34.60 24.87
N THR A 477 0.09 -33.56 24.91
CA THR A 477 -1.27 -33.58 24.34
C THR A 477 -1.21 -33.49 22.85
N THR A 478 -0.37 -32.62 22.30
CA THR A 478 -0.10 -32.47 20.90
C THR A 478 1.40 -32.37 20.66
N SER A 479 1.86 -32.87 19.52
CA SER A 479 3.23 -32.70 19.06
C SER A 479 3.26 -32.69 17.56
N THR A 480 3.74 -31.60 16.98
CA THR A 480 3.96 -31.44 15.55
C THR A 480 5.44 -31.21 15.31
N LYS A 481 6.06 -32.07 14.50
CA LYS A 481 7.45 -31.90 14.12
C LYS A 481 7.61 -32.19 12.63
N ALA A 482 8.20 -31.24 11.91
CA ALA A 482 8.49 -31.37 10.50
C ALA A 482 9.81 -30.69 10.16
N ASP A 483 10.53 -31.27 9.21
CA ASP A 483 11.76 -30.74 8.61
C ASP A 483 11.61 -30.93 7.12
N ASN A 484 11.14 -29.89 6.45
CA ASN A 484 10.76 -29.94 5.05
C ASN A 484 11.73 -29.12 4.19
N LYS A 485 12.14 -29.68 3.08
CA LYS A 485 12.86 -28.96 2.03
C LYS A 485 12.16 -29.16 0.70
N ILE A 486 11.73 -28.06 0.08
CA ILE A 486 11.01 -28.08 -1.19
C ILE A 486 11.71 -27.12 -2.15
N SER A 487 12.12 -27.63 -3.30
CA SER A 487 12.72 -26.82 -4.37
C SER A 487 12.02 -27.14 -5.68
N TYR A 488 11.73 -26.11 -6.48
CA TYR A 488 11.11 -26.32 -7.79
C TYR A 488 11.37 -25.16 -8.75
N ASP A 489 11.17 -25.48 -10.05
CA ASP A 489 11.24 -24.54 -11.14
C ASP A 489 9.85 -24.30 -11.73
N GLN A 490 9.60 -23.06 -12.11
CA GLN A 490 8.39 -22.66 -12.81
C GLN A 490 8.75 -21.87 -14.07
N PHE A 491 8.18 -22.28 -15.20
CA PHE A 491 8.30 -21.59 -16.47
C PHE A 491 6.94 -21.07 -16.90
N SER A 492 6.85 -19.80 -17.25
CA SER A 492 5.61 -19.23 -17.77
C SER A 492 5.87 -18.47 -19.06
N ALA A 493 4.91 -18.52 -19.97
CA ALA A 493 4.91 -17.75 -21.19
C ALA A 493 3.51 -17.19 -21.46
N TYR A 494 3.42 -15.99 -21.97
CA TYR A 494 2.14 -15.43 -22.41
C TYR A 494 2.29 -14.64 -23.71
N ILE A 495 1.19 -14.54 -24.43
CA ILE A 495 1.01 -13.63 -25.54
C ILE A 495 -0.42 -13.08 -25.50
N GLN A 496 -0.56 -11.80 -25.73
CA GLN A 496 -1.87 -11.13 -25.80
C GLN A 496 -1.84 -10.00 -26.82
N ASN A 497 -3.01 -9.69 -27.36
CA ASN A 497 -3.19 -8.57 -28.26
C ASN A 497 -4.49 -7.83 -27.96
N THR A 498 -4.40 -6.50 -27.90
CA THR A 498 -5.56 -5.61 -27.80
C THR A 498 -5.73 -4.89 -29.12
N LYS A 499 -6.89 -5.03 -29.75
CA LYS A 499 -7.25 -4.33 -30.98
C LYS A 499 -8.30 -3.26 -30.68
N GLU A 500 -8.04 -2.05 -31.14
CA GLU A 500 -8.95 -0.91 -31.08
C GLU A 500 -9.71 -0.78 -32.39
N LEU A 501 -11.05 -0.65 -32.30
CA LEU A 501 -11.96 -0.46 -33.41
C LEU A 501 -12.75 0.81 -33.15
N ASN A 502 -12.43 1.88 -33.87
CA ASN A 502 -13.09 3.17 -33.71
C ASN A 502 -14.37 3.21 -34.56
N GLY A 503 -15.52 3.39 -33.90
CA GLY A 503 -16.82 3.45 -34.54
C GLY A 503 -17.53 4.79 -34.34
N ARG A 504 -18.46 5.14 -35.23
CA ARG A 504 -19.21 6.39 -35.11
C ARG A 504 -20.07 6.52 -33.84
N LYS A 505 -20.56 5.38 -33.29
CA LYS A 505 -21.45 5.34 -32.12
C LYS A 505 -20.74 4.90 -30.86
N ALA A 506 -19.67 4.13 -30.98
CA ALA A 506 -18.90 3.60 -29.87
C ALA A 506 -17.52 3.15 -30.35
N ASP A 507 -16.52 3.27 -29.49
CA ASP A 507 -15.22 2.65 -29.67
C ASP A 507 -15.23 1.28 -28.99
N TRP A 508 -14.60 0.30 -29.63
CA TRP A 508 -14.52 -1.07 -29.14
C TRP A 508 -13.05 -1.45 -28.94
N PHE A 509 -12.80 -2.15 -27.85
CA PHE A 509 -11.48 -2.70 -27.51
C PHE A 509 -11.64 -4.19 -27.29
N ILE A 510 -10.94 -4.99 -28.08
CA ILE A 510 -10.96 -6.44 -28.00
C ILE A 510 -9.57 -6.90 -27.59
N ASN A 511 -9.46 -7.46 -26.40
CA ASN A 511 -8.24 -8.08 -25.88
C ASN A 511 -8.42 -9.60 -25.89
N GLY A 512 -7.45 -10.31 -26.42
CA GLY A 512 -7.37 -11.76 -26.36
C GLY A 512 -5.95 -12.19 -26.06
N GLY A 513 -5.80 -13.16 -25.17
CA GLY A 513 -4.49 -13.65 -24.77
C GLY A 513 -4.53 -15.09 -24.25
N ILE A 514 -3.37 -15.68 -24.19
CA ILE A 514 -3.15 -17.02 -23.65
C ILE A 514 -1.89 -17.00 -22.81
N ARG A 515 -1.91 -17.68 -21.67
CA ARG A 515 -0.77 -17.94 -20.80
C ARG A 515 -0.62 -19.44 -20.61
N GLY A 516 0.63 -19.92 -20.66
CA GLY A 516 1.00 -21.27 -20.30
C GLY A 516 1.96 -21.23 -19.12
N THR A 517 1.77 -22.09 -18.13
CA THR A 517 2.66 -22.26 -16.97
C THR A 517 3.00 -23.74 -16.81
N LEU A 518 4.29 -24.04 -16.77
CA LEU A 518 4.85 -25.36 -16.48
C LEU A 518 5.47 -25.32 -15.08
N TRP A 519 5.03 -26.21 -14.22
CA TRP A 519 5.51 -26.34 -12.85
C TRP A 519 6.11 -27.73 -12.66
N ASN A 520 7.42 -27.79 -12.38
CA ASN A 520 8.13 -29.07 -12.34
C ASN A 520 7.88 -29.86 -11.05
N PHE A 521 7.41 -29.22 -9.98
CA PHE A 521 7.13 -29.87 -8.70
C PHE A 521 6.16 -31.06 -8.82
N ASN A 522 5.10 -30.89 -9.59
CA ASN A 522 4.12 -31.94 -9.85
C ASN A 522 3.94 -32.24 -11.35
N GLN A 523 4.86 -31.74 -12.19
CA GLN A 523 4.85 -31.87 -13.65
C GLN A 523 3.56 -31.36 -14.31
N SER A 524 2.90 -30.38 -13.69
CA SER A 524 1.66 -29.81 -14.23
C SER A 524 1.95 -28.78 -15.31
N PHE A 525 1.15 -28.82 -16.37
CA PHE A 525 1.11 -27.80 -17.41
C PHE A 525 -0.29 -27.19 -17.45
N MET A 526 -0.38 -25.89 -17.16
CA MET A 526 -1.63 -25.15 -17.09
C MET A 526 -1.71 -24.17 -18.24
N VAL A 527 -2.89 -24.09 -18.87
CA VAL A 527 -3.15 -23.16 -19.97
C VAL A 527 -4.31 -22.26 -19.63
N SER A 528 -4.09 -20.96 -19.65
CA SER A 528 -5.05 -19.93 -19.25
C SER A 528 -5.39 -19.00 -20.42
N PRO A 529 -6.36 -19.36 -21.29
CA PRO A 529 -6.92 -18.44 -22.26
C PRO A 529 -7.78 -17.37 -21.56
N ARG A 530 -7.67 -16.13 -22.04
CA ARG A 530 -8.41 -14.98 -21.49
C ARG A 530 -8.85 -14.04 -22.60
N ALA A 531 -10.03 -13.46 -22.46
CA ALA A 531 -10.55 -12.47 -23.39
C ALA A 531 -11.32 -11.40 -22.65
N THR A 532 -11.19 -10.17 -23.12
CA THR A 532 -11.94 -9.00 -22.64
C THR A 532 -12.48 -8.22 -23.82
N ILE A 533 -13.74 -7.88 -23.79
CA ILE A 533 -14.37 -6.97 -24.75
C ILE A 533 -14.83 -5.75 -23.97
N SER A 534 -14.36 -4.59 -24.40
CA SER A 534 -14.72 -3.31 -23.80
C SER A 534 -15.36 -2.42 -24.85
N THR A 535 -16.37 -1.63 -24.46
CA THR A 535 -17.00 -0.65 -25.33
C THR A 535 -17.16 0.68 -24.62
N LYS A 536 -16.79 1.75 -25.31
CA LYS A 536 -16.97 3.13 -24.90
C LYS A 536 -17.96 3.81 -25.87
N PRO A 537 -19.26 3.89 -25.50
CA PRO A 537 -20.24 4.61 -26.31
C PRO A 537 -19.90 6.12 -26.38
N ASN A 538 -20.18 6.76 -27.54
CA ASN A 538 -20.00 8.20 -27.73
C ASN A 538 -21.16 9.00 -27.11
N TRP A 539 -21.44 8.75 -25.81
CA TRP A 539 -22.47 9.43 -25.05
C TRP A 539 -21.92 10.69 -24.40
N LYS A 540 -22.82 11.59 -23.94
CA LYS A 540 -22.41 12.79 -23.18
C LYS A 540 -21.71 12.45 -21.85
N ARG A 541 -22.07 11.29 -21.25
CA ARG A 541 -21.41 10.75 -20.03
C ARG A 541 -20.28 9.84 -20.47
N ASP A 542 -19.12 10.00 -19.86
CA ASP A 542 -18.00 9.10 -20.06
C ASP A 542 -18.28 7.78 -19.32
N MET A 543 -18.70 6.76 -20.06
CA MET A 543 -19.01 5.43 -19.54
C MET A 543 -18.30 4.38 -20.36
N MET A 544 -17.80 3.36 -19.70
CA MET A 544 -17.16 2.21 -20.34
C MET A 544 -17.75 0.92 -19.76
N PHE A 545 -17.99 -0.05 -20.63
CA PHE A 545 -18.52 -1.37 -20.26
C PHE A 545 -17.48 -2.43 -20.61
N HIS A 546 -17.25 -3.39 -19.71
CA HIS A 546 -16.34 -4.50 -19.88
C HIS A 546 -17.01 -5.83 -19.65
N ILE A 547 -16.71 -6.79 -20.48
CA ILE A 547 -17.02 -8.20 -20.26
C ILE A 547 -15.73 -8.98 -20.41
N SER A 548 -15.37 -9.78 -19.40
CA SER A 548 -14.17 -10.59 -19.40
C SER A 548 -14.51 -12.04 -19.10
N ALA A 549 -13.80 -12.95 -19.76
CA ALA A 549 -13.86 -14.38 -19.50
C ALA A 549 -12.46 -14.99 -19.60
N GLY A 550 -12.18 -16.01 -18.78
CA GLY A 550 -10.88 -16.66 -18.81
C GLY A 550 -10.75 -17.76 -17.76
N TYR A 551 -9.68 -18.51 -17.88
CA TYR A 551 -9.24 -19.46 -16.87
C TYR A 551 -8.08 -18.87 -16.06
N TYR A 552 -8.15 -19.06 -14.74
CA TYR A 552 -7.16 -18.61 -13.77
C TYR A 552 -6.80 -19.78 -12.86
N TYR A 553 -5.52 -19.95 -12.57
CA TYR A 553 -4.99 -21.03 -11.74
C TYR A 553 -4.22 -20.43 -10.58
#